data_793a04f1db996e287699e9acb797393e
#
_entry.id   793a04f1db996e287699e9acb797393e
#
_cell.length_a   1.000
_cell.length_b   1.000
_cell.length_c   1.000
_cell.angle_alpha   90.00
_cell.angle_beta   90.00
_cell.angle_gamma   90.00
#
_symmetry.space_group_name_H-M   'P 1'
#
loop_
_entity.id
_entity.type
_entity.pdbx_description
1 polymer ?
#
loop_
_entity_poly.entity_id
_entity_poly.type
_entity_poly.pdbx_seq_one_letter_code
_entity_poly.pdbx_strand_id
1 'polypeptide(L)'
;MIYQLTRFLLLSVSLLFAASGNASEREELHRLLDEHWARAQQEQIFFRTDPDAYRPDGRLAQVDAEARNRRRAFNEEMLGRLAAIDAEGLSGQDRISYQLFRYERQAERESYDYWDHLFPITSLFGYHTYFAHAPANMAFSGLQDYQRYLVSLEDFPRYNREHIALLQQAVDKGYTHYCGSINGYEQTIADQLVEEARQSSLYQPFERIPSTVAAAQRQQLQQQGLALIEKSIIPANRE
;
A
#
# COMPACT_ATOMS: atom_id res chain seq x y z
N MET A 1 -10.02 -12.46 -64.02
CA MET A 1 -11.00 -12.11 -62.99
C MET A 1 -10.80 -12.89 -61.68
N ILE A 2 -10.36 -14.13 -61.68
CA ILE A 2 -10.14 -14.98 -60.52
C ILE A 2 -8.91 -14.54 -59.68
N TYR A 3 -7.86 -14.01 -60.29
CA TYR A 3 -6.62 -13.53 -59.61
C TYR A 3 -6.79 -12.24 -58.80
N GLN A 4 -7.76 -11.45 -59.09
CA GLN A 4 -8.06 -10.22 -58.35
C GLN A 4 -8.85 -10.49 -57.07
N LEU A 5 -9.75 -11.48 -57.08
CA LEU A 5 -10.57 -11.87 -55.92
C LEU A 5 -9.74 -12.54 -54.82
N THR A 6 -8.72 -13.33 -55.18
CA THR A 6 -7.83 -13.98 -54.20
C THR A 6 -6.92 -12.99 -53.48
N ARG A 7 -6.49 -11.89 -54.09
CA ARG A 7 -5.71 -10.84 -53.44
C ARG A 7 -6.52 -10.03 -52.42
N PHE A 8 -7.80 -9.75 -52.73
CA PHE A 8 -8.68 -9.07 -51.79
C PHE A 8 -9.04 -9.92 -50.56
N LEU A 9 -9.23 -11.23 -50.76
CA LEU A 9 -9.54 -12.16 -49.66
C LEU A 9 -8.36 -12.32 -48.70
N LEU A 10 -7.13 -12.42 -49.24
CA LEU A 10 -5.91 -12.51 -48.42
C LEU A 10 -5.62 -11.23 -47.62
N LEU A 11 -5.88 -10.05 -48.19
CA LEU A 11 -5.72 -8.76 -47.46
C LEU A 11 -6.79 -8.59 -46.39
N SER A 12 -8.02 -9.03 -46.60
CA SER A 12 -9.08 -8.91 -45.56
C SER A 12 -8.89 -9.89 -44.40
N VAL A 13 -8.36 -11.07 -44.64
CA VAL A 13 -8.03 -12.04 -43.59
C VAL A 13 -6.83 -11.54 -42.75
N SER A 14 -5.81 -10.95 -43.38
CA SER A 14 -4.64 -10.41 -42.66
C SER A 14 -5.02 -9.22 -41.78
N LEU A 15 -5.94 -8.36 -42.18
CA LEU A 15 -6.45 -7.23 -41.40
C LEU A 15 -7.30 -7.68 -40.21
N LEU A 16 -8.06 -8.75 -40.34
CA LEU A 16 -8.85 -9.33 -39.25
C LEU A 16 -7.96 -9.99 -38.19
N PHE A 17 -6.88 -10.66 -38.56
CA PHE A 17 -5.90 -11.21 -37.59
C PHE A 17 -5.11 -10.13 -36.86
N ALA A 18 -4.72 -9.04 -37.51
CA ALA A 18 -4.02 -7.93 -36.87
C ALA A 18 -4.93 -7.17 -35.87
N ALA A 19 -6.21 -6.98 -36.21
CA ALA A 19 -7.17 -6.34 -35.32
C ALA A 19 -7.48 -7.18 -34.06
N SER A 20 -7.54 -8.50 -34.22
CA SER A 20 -7.75 -9.43 -33.10
C SER A 20 -6.53 -9.49 -32.15
N GLY A 21 -5.31 -9.44 -32.69
CA GLY A 21 -4.08 -9.40 -31.90
C GLY A 21 -3.99 -8.14 -31.05
N ASN A 22 -4.24 -6.97 -31.63
CA ASN A 22 -4.17 -5.69 -30.91
C ASN A 22 -5.21 -5.58 -29.79
N ALA A 23 -6.41 -6.15 -29.98
CA ALA A 23 -7.43 -6.19 -28.92
C ALA A 23 -6.98 -7.07 -27.75
N SER A 24 -6.36 -8.22 -28.03
CA SER A 24 -5.82 -9.15 -27.04
C SER A 24 -4.69 -8.52 -26.20
N GLU A 25 -3.75 -7.82 -26.84
CA GLU A 25 -2.63 -7.15 -26.16
C GLU A 25 -3.10 -6.03 -25.24
N ARG A 26 -4.06 -5.25 -25.70
CA ARG A 26 -4.70 -4.20 -24.89
C ARG A 26 -5.44 -4.78 -23.69
N GLU A 27 -6.22 -5.84 -23.88
CA GLU A 27 -6.97 -6.49 -22.78
C GLU A 27 -6.01 -7.06 -21.73
N GLU A 28 -4.90 -7.67 -22.17
CA GLU A 28 -3.88 -8.18 -21.24
C GLU A 28 -3.21 -7.04 -20.45
N LEU A 29 -2.86 -5.93 -21.10
CA LEU A 29 -2.30 -4.75 -20.41
C LEU A 29 -3.25 -4.24 -19.34
N HIS A 30 -4.53 -4.03 -19.69
CA HIS A 30 -5.52 -3.53 -18.74
C HIS A 30 -5.70 -4.51 -17.56
N ARG A 31 -5.71 -5.81 -17.82
CA ARG A 31 -5.80 -6.83 -16.78
C ARG A 31 -4.59 -6.78 -15.81
N LEU A 32 -3.38 -6.59 -16.35
CA LEU A 32 -2.18 -6.41 -15.52
C LEU A 32 -2.24 -5.16 -14.65
N LEU A 33 -2.72 -4.05 -15.21
CA LEU A 33 -2.88 -2.80 -14.46
C LEU A 33 -3.91 -2.95 -13.35
N ASP A 34 -5.05 -3.57 -13.63
CA ASP A 34 -6.12 -3.80 -12.64
C ASP A 34 -5.66 -4.75 -11.53
N GLU A 35 -4.96 -5.83 -11.87
CA GLU A 35 -4.41 -6.78 -10.91
C GLU A 35 -3.35 -6.14 -10.00
N HIS A 36 -2.45 -5.36 -10.59
CA HIS A 36 -1.46 -4.60 -9.83
C HIS A 36 -2.14 -3.59 -8.90
N TRP A 37 -3.16 -2.88 -9.40
CA TRP A 37 -3.93 -1.94 -8.59
C TRP A 37 -4.62 -2.62 -7.41
N ALA A 38 -5.31 -3.73 -7.66
CA ALA A 38 -5.97 -4.51 -6.61
C ALA A 38 -4.98 -4.99 -5.55
N ARG A 39 -3.78 -5.44 -5.98
CA ARG A 39 -2.70 -5.85 -5.07
C ARG A 39 -2.15 -4.66 -4.27
N ALA A 40 -1.90 -3.54 -4.93
CA ALA A 40 -1.42 -2.33 -4.27
C ALA A 40 -2.40 -1.83 -3.20
N GLN A 41 -3.70 -1.94 -3.42
CA GLN A 41 -4.72 -1.58 -2.42
C GLN A 41 -4.67 -2.48 -1.18
N GLN A 42 -4.31 -3.75 -1.33
CA GLN A 42 -4.17 -4.67 -0.20
C GLN A 42 -2.90 -4.41 0.63
N GLU A 43 -1.88 -3.81 0.03
CA GLU A 43 -0.59 -3.60 0.67
C GLU A 43 -0.34 -2.15 1.12
N GLN A 44 -1.18 -1.21 0.71
CA GLN A 44 -1.01 0.20 1.08
C GLN A 44 -1.45 0.47 2.51
N ILE A 45 -0.58 1.22 3.18
CA ILE A 45 -0.78 1.74 4.52
C ILE A 45 -1.40 3.14 4.39
N PHE A 46 -2.52 3.40 5.06
CA PHE A 46 -3.08 4.66 5.58
C PHE A 46 -3.07 5.95 4.76
N PHE A 47 -2.57 6.07 3.53
CA PHE A 47 -2.31 7.39 2.94
C PHE A 47 -3.14 7.76 1.73
N ARG A 48 -4.40 7.34 1.64
CA ARG A 48 -5.29 7.87 0.62
C ARG A 48 -6.50 8.56 1.22
N THR A 49 -6.78 9.75 0.71
CA THR A 49 -8.03 10.48 0.87
C THR A 49 -9.22 9.75 0.22
N ASP A 50 -9.00 8.58 -0.36
CA ASP A 50 -10.03 7.74 -0.96
C ASP A 50 -10.64 6.82 0.10
N PRO A 51 -11.95 6.95 0.39
CA PRO A 51 -12.65 6.09 1.35
C PRO A 51 -12.56 4.60 1.03
N ASP A 52 -12.35 4.24 -0.24
CA ASP A 52 -12.25 2.85 -0.69
C ASP A 52 -10.83 2.29 -0.60
N ALA A 53 -9.85 3.11 -0.19
CA ALA A 53 -8.43 2.73 -0.13
C ALA A 53 -8.03 1.93 1.12
N TYR A 54 -8.96 1.58 1.99
CA TYR A 54 -8.68 0.74 3.15
C TYR A 54 -8.46 -0.72 2.77
N ARG A 55 -7.54 -1.37 3.47
CA ARG A 55 -7.54 -2.82 3.47
C ARG A 55 -8.91 -3.32 3.95
N PRO A 56 -9.52 -4.25 3.23
CA PRO A 56 -10.86 -4.73 3.60
C PRO A 56 -10.94 -5.30 5.01
N ASP A 57 -9.80 -5.84 5.52
CA ASP A 57 -9.68 -6.47 6.84
C ASP A 57 -9.17 -5.52 7.95
N GLY A 58 -8.78 -4.29 7.61
CA GLY A 58 -8.23 -3.31 8.57
C GLY A 58 -6.81 -3.61 9.08
N ARG A 59 -6.15 -4.68 8.62
CA ARG A 59 -4.78 -5.02 9.05
C ARG A 59 -3.74 -4.11 8.42
N LEU A 60 -2.65 -3.88 9.15
CA LEU A 60 -1.51 -3.12 8.65
C LEU A 60 -0.67 -3.97 7.69
N ALA A 61 0.02 -3.32 6.76
CA ALA A 61 0.91 -4.03 5.85
C ALA A 61 2.02 -4.74 6.63
N GLN A 62 2.39 -5.91 6.14
CA GLN A 62 3.58 -6.61 6.62
C GLN A 62 4.81 -6.04 5.95
N VAL A 63 5.88 -5.81 6.72
CA VAL A 63 7.15 -5.26 6.23
C VAL A 63 8.34 -6.18 6.46
N ASP A 64 8.10 -7.38 6.96
CA ASP A 64 9.11 -8.40 7.17
C ASP A 64 9.73 -8.91 5.86
N ALA A 65 10.78 -9.73 6.00
CA ALA A 65 11.51 -10.28 4.85
C ALA A 65 10.63 -11.17 3.96
N GLU A 66 9.67 -11.89 4.55
CA GLU A 66 8.76 -12.74 3.79
C GLU A 66 7.80 -11.91 2.93
N ALA A 67 7.22 -10.86 3.50
CA ALA A 67 6.37 -9.93 2.76
C ALA A 67 7.16 -9.22 1.63
N ARG A 68 8.42 -8.84 1.88
CA ARG A 68 9.30 -8.26 0.86
C ARG A 68 9.56 -9.25 -0.28
N ASN A 69 9.80 -10.53 0.04
CA ASN A 69 9.99 -11.58 -0.97
C ASN A 69 8.72 -11.82 -1.79
N ARG A 70 7.54 -11.81 -1.16
CA ARG A 70 6.25 -11.92 -1.88
C ARG A 70 6.03 -10.76 -2.85
N ARG A 71 6.35 -9.53 -2.45
CA ARG A 71 6.28 -8.36 -3.34
C ARG A 71 7.25 -8.48 -4.51
N ARG A 72 8.49 -8.87 -4.23
CA ARG A 72 9.49 -9.11 -5.29
C ARG A 72 9.02 -10.15 -6.29
N ALA A 73 8.53 -11.29 -5.82
CA ALA A 73 8.03 -12.36 -6.70
C ALA A 73 6.86 -11.88 -7.57
N PHE A 74 5.92 -11.13 -6.99
CA PHE A 74 4.82 -10.54 -7.73
C PHE A 74 5.29 -9.53 -8.78
N ASN A 75 6.26 -8.67 -8.45
CA ASN A 75 6.82 -7.72 -9.40
C ASN A 75 7.55 -8.41 -10.57
N GLU A 76 8.28 -9.49 -10.32
CA GLU A 76 8.90 -10.31 -11.37
C GLU A 76 7.86 -11.00 -12.27
N GLU A 77 6.77 -11.48 -11.70
CA GLU A 77 5.64 -12.02 -12.48
C GLU A 77 5.04 -10.96 -13.40
N MET A 78 4.76 -9.74 -12.87
CA MET A 78 4.25 -8.63 -13.68
C MET A 78 5.20 -8.26 -14.82
N LEU A 79 6.51 -8.20 -14.57
CA LEU A 79 7.52 -7.95 -15.59
C LEU A 79 7.54 -9.06 -16.68
N GLY A 80 7.44 -10.31 -16.27
CA GLY A 80 7.38 -11.44 -17.21
C GLY A 80 6.17 -11.37 -18.14
N ARG A 81 5.01 -11.05 -17.61
CA ARG A 81 3.76 -10.89 -18.38
C ARG A 81 3.79 -9.64 -19.26
N LEU A 82 4.34 -8.53 -18.78
CA LEU A 82 4.54 -7.32 -19.60
C LEU A 82 5.46 -7.59 -20.79
N ALA A 83 6.51 -8.38 -20.61
CA ALA A 83 7.43 -8.73 -21.69
C ALA A 83 6.79 -9.58 -22.80
N ALA A 84 5.67 -10.24 -22.52
CA ALA A 84 4.93 -11.02 -23.51
C ALA A 84 3.97 -10.16 -24.36
N ILE A 85 3.69 -8.91 -23.95
CA ILE A 85 2.83 -7.99 -24.70
C ILE A 85 3.60 -7.39 -25.87
N ASP A 86 3.06 -7.47 -27.09
CA ASP A 86 3.59 -6.75 -28.24
C ASP A 86 3.27 -5.25 -28.15
N ALA A 87 4.23 -4.49 -27.64
CA ALA A 87 4.08 -3.05 -27.46
C ALA A 87 3.93 -2.27 -28.78
N GLU A 88 4.35 -2.82 -29.93
CA GLU A 88 4.14 -2.20 -31.25
C GLU A 88 2.66 -2.23 -31.65
N GLY A 89 1.92 -3.22 -31.19
CA GLY A 89 0.47 -3.35 -31.38
C GLY A 89 -0.36 -2.37 -30.55
N LEU A 90 0.21 -1.79 -29.47
CA LEU A 90 -0.48 -0.81 -28.64
C LEU A 90 -0.43 0.57 -29.24
N SER A 91 -1.48 1.37 -29.06
CA SER A 91 -1.58 2.73 -29.58
C SER A 91 -2.05 3.73 -28.52
N GLY A 92 -1.79 5.02 -28.76
CA GLY A 92 -2.28 6.11 -27.95
C GLY A 92 -1.94 5.98 -26.46
N GLN A 93 -2.94 6.05 -25.60
CA GLN A 93 -2.79 6.01 -24.14
C GLN A 93 -2.28 4.65 -23.64
N ASP A 94 -2.66 3.55 -24.29
CA ASP A 94 -2.26 2.20 -23.87
C ASP A 94 -0.74 2.01 -24.01
N ARG A 95 -0.13 2.53 -25.07
CA ARG A 95 1.34 2.51 -25.25
C ARG A 95 2.05 3.31 -24.15
N ILE A 96 1.53 4.47 -23.78
CA ILE A 96 2.07 5.30 -22.69
C ILE A 96 1.94 4.56 -21.36
N SER A 97 0.77 3.98 -21.09
CA SER A 97 0.51 3.20 -19.87
C SER A 97 1.45 2.00 -19.75
N TYR A 98 1.66 1.27 -20.85
CA TYR A 98 2.61 0.16 -20.90
C TYR A 98 4.04 0.60 -20.58
N GLN A 99 4.52 1.68 -21.22
CA GLN A 99 5.87 2.18 -21.01
C GLN A 99 6.10 2.64 -19.58
N LEU A 100 5.14 3.38 -19.02
CA LEU A 100 5.20 3.87 -17.63
C LEU A 100 5.17 2.70 -16.64
N PHE A 101 4.22 1.79 -16.81
CA PHE A 101 4.09 0.63 -15.93
C PHE A 101 5.34 -0.26 -15.96
N ARG A 102 5.89 -0.51 -17.15
CA ARG A 102 7.14 -1.25 -17.31
C ARG A 102 8.31 -0.55 -16.61
N TYR A 103 8.42 0.78 -16.76
CA TYR A 103 9.45 1.56 -16.09
C TYR A 103 9.34 1.46 -14.55
N GLU A 104 8.13 1.63 -14.01
CA GLU A 104 7.89 1.51 -12.57
C GLU A 104 8.22 0.10 -12.04
N ARG A 105 7.82 -0.95 -12.78
CA ARG A 105 8.13 -2.34 -12.39
C ARG A 105 9.63 -2.64 -12.45
N GLN A 106 10.35 -2.07 -13.42
CA GLN A 106 11.81 -2.18 -13.50
C GLN A 106 12.50 -1.43 -12.36
N ALA A 107 12.07 -0.21 -12.06
CA ALA A 107 12.60 0.57 -10.94
C ALA A 107 12.36 -0.14 -9.59
N GLU A 108 11.17 -0.72 -9.40
CA GLU A 108 10.89 -1.53 -8.22
C GLU A 108 11.79 -2.76 -8.13
N ARG A 109 12.02 -3.48 -9.24
CA ARG A 109 12.95 -4.61 -9.26
C ARG A 109 14.35 -4.20 -8.83
N GLU A 110 14.86 -3.08 -9.35
CA GLU A 110 16.17 -2.53 -9.01
C GLU A 110 16.25 -2.12 -7.54
N SER A 111 15.16 -1.62 -6.95
CA SER A 111 15.13 -1.22 -5.53
C SER A 111 15.39 -2.38 -4.57
N TYR A 112 15.10 -3.62 -4.99
CA TYR A 112 15.38 -4.80 -4.16
C TYR A 112 16.87 -5.08 -3.94
N ASP A 113 17.74 -4.52 -4.74
CA ASP A 113 19.19 -4.64 -4.62
C ASP A 113 19.78 -3.64 -3.59
N TYR A 114 18.93 -2.69 -3.14
CA TYR A 114 19.31 -1.69 -2.14
C TYR A 114 18.65 -1.97 -0.78
N TRP A 115 19.20 -1.36 0.26
CA TRP A 115 18.75 -1.53 1.64
C TRP A 115 17.88 -0.38 2.14
N ASP A 116 17.26 0.36 1.26
CA ASP A 116 16.37 1.49 1.56
C ASP A 116 15.20 1.11 2.48
N HIS A 117 14.70 -0.14 2.36
CA HIS A 117 13.66 -0.69 3.23
C HIS A 117 14.09 -0.79 4.72
N LEU A 118 15.39 -0.70 5.02
CA LEU A 118 15.92 -0.68 6.38
C LEU A 118 15.85 0.72 7.02
N PHE A 119 15.37 1.74 6.30
CA PHE A 119 15.15 3.08 6.80
C PHE A 119 13.67 3.44 6.91
N PRO A 120 12.89 2.76 7.79
CA PRO A 120 11.49 3.07 8.01
C PRO A 120 11.25 4.42 8.73
N ILE A 121 12.33 5.06 9.14
CA ILE A 121 12.38 6.37 9.79
C ILE A 121 13.35 7.27 9.02
N THR A 122 12.96 8.53 8.79
CA THR A 122 13.79 9.57 8.19
C THR A 122 13.72 10.84 9.06
N SER A 123 14.50 11.87 8.72
CA SER A 123 14.44 13.17 9.42
C SER A 123 13.08 13.88 9.33
N LEU A 124 12.23 13.51 8.38
CA LEU A 124 10.95 14.17 8.12
C LEU A 124 9.76 13.35 8.59
N PHE A 125 9.85 12.03 8.54
CA PHE A 125 8.73 11.14 8.84
C PHE A 125 9.19 9.72 9.15
N GLY A 126 8.32 8.97 9.80
CA GLY A 126 8.50 7.55 10.08
C GLY A 126 7.18 6.83 10.22
N TYR A 127 7.22 5.51 10.24
CA TYR A 127 6.02 4.66 10.30
C TYR A 127 5.13 5.00 11.51
N HIS A 128 5.71 5.37 12.66
CA HIS A 128 4.97 5.74 13.87
C HIS A 128 4.26 7.09 13.73
N THR A 129 4.89 8.10 13.12
CA THR A 129 4.26 9.40 12.86
C THR A 129 3.15 9.26 11.84
N TYR A 130 3.37 8.45 10.82
CA TYR A 130 2.34 8.14 9.85
C TYR A 130 1.14 7.47 10.51
N PHE A 131 1.35 6.48 11.33
CA PHE A 131 0.26 5.80 12.04
C PHE A 131 -0.52 6.78 12.94
N ALA A 132 0.19 7.62 13.70
CA ALA A 132 -0.43 8.61 14.59
C ALA A 132 -1.29 9.65 13.85
N HIS A 133 -0.94 9.99 12.60
CA HIS A 133 -1.68 10.95 11.79
C HIS A 133 -2.72 10.30 10.86
N ALA A 134 -2.72 8.97 10.74
CA ALA A 134 -3.64 8.25 9.85
C ALA A 134 -5.12 8.63 10.05
N PRO A 135 -5.64 8.75 11.29
CA PRO A 135 -7.05 9.05 11.50
C PRO A 135 -7.52 10.36 10.88
N ALA A 136 -6.63 11.36 10.76
CA ALA A 136 -6.97 12.65 10.15
C ALA A 136 -7.29 12.55 8.65
N ASN A 137 -6.80 11.48 8.00
CA ASN A 137 -6.96 11.24 6.56
C ASN A 137 -7.93 10.08 6.27
N MET A 138 -8.55 9.52 7.30
CA MET A 138 -9.48 8.40 7.17
C MET A 138 -10.93 8.88 7.15
N ALA A 139 -11.78 8.27 6.31
CA ALA A 139 -13.22 8.47 6.35
C ALA A 139 -13.87 7.54 7.40
N PHE A 140 -14.65 8.13 8.31
CA PHE A 140 -15.43 7.42 9.33
C PHE A 140 -16.92 7.65 9.12
N SER A 141 -17.52 6.96 8.16
CA SER A 141 -18.90 7.16 7.72
C SER A 141 -19.90 6.26 8.46
N GLY A 142 -19.46 5.09 8.91
CA GLY A 142 -20.33 4.09 9.53
C GLY A 142 -19.61 3.09 10.42
N LEU A 143 -20.37 2.19 11.01
CA LEU A 143 -19.88 1.18 11.96
C LEU A 143 -18.68 0.38 11.43
N GLN A 144 -18.71 -0.01 10.15
CA GLN A 144 -17.67 -0.85 9.55
C GLN A 144 -16.31 -0.15 9.50
N ASP A 145 -16.26 1.18 9.31
CA ASP A 145 -15.02 1.95 9.28
C ASP A 145 -14.34 1.91 10.65
N TYR A 146 -15.10 2.07 11.72
CA TYR A 146 -14.59 1.95 13.09
C TYR A 146 -14.14 0.54 13.43
N GLN A 147 -14.86 -0.48 12.96
CA GLN A 147 -14.44 -1.88 13.17
C GLN A 147 -13.10 -2.17 12.50
N ARG A 148 -12.90 -1.71 11.25
CA ARG A 148 -11.62 -1.82 10.55
C ARG A 148 -10.52 -1.05 11.27
N TYR A 149 -10.82 0.13 11.76
CA TYR A 149 -9.86 0.93 12.51
C TYR A 149 -9.45 0.27 13.84
N LEU A 150 -10.36 -0.36 14.56
CA LEU A 150 -10.04 -1.14 15.75
C LEU A 150 -9.07 -2.30 15.42
N VAL A 151 -9.25 -2.98 14.29
CA VAL A 151 -8.31 -4.02 13.83
C VAL A 151 -6.92 -3.41 13.56
N SER A 152 -6.85 -2.21 12.97
CA SER A 152 -5.56 -1.52 12.77
C SER A 152 -4.86 -1.18 14.09
N LEU A 153 -5.60 -0.71 15.08
CA LEU A 153 -5.07 -0.44 16.42
C LEU A 153 -4.57 -1.72 17.12
N GLU A 154 -5.31 -2.82 16.98
CA GLU A 154 -4.93 -4.12 17.53
C GLU A 154 -3.68 -4.68 16.85
N ASP A 155 -3.51 -4.46 15.55
CA ASP A 155 -2.39 -4.98 14.75
C ASP A 155 -1.11 -4.13 14.86
N PHE A 156 -1.19 -2.91 15.37
CA PHE A 156 -0.05 -2.00 15.47
C PHE A 156 1.15 -2.58 16.22
N PRO A 157 1.03 -3.32 17.33
CA PRO A 157 2.20 -3.90 18.01
C PRO A 157 3.00 -4.86 17.12
N ARG A 158 2.36 -5.63 16.23
CA ARG A 158 3.06 -6.46 15.25
C ARG A 158 3.80 -5.56 14.24
N TYR A 159 3.09 -4.59 13.69
CA TYR A 159 3.64 -3.64 12.72
C TYR A 159 4.85 -2.88 13.29
N ASN A 160 4.76 -2.42 14.54
CA ASN A 160 5.85 -1.76 15.25
C ASN A 160 7.08 -2.69 15.38
N ARG A 161 6.90 -3.91 15.85
CA ARG A 161 8.01 -4.88 16.01
C ARG A 161 8.68 -5.24 14.68
N GLU A 162 7.92 -5.35 13.60
CA GLU A 162 8.51 -5.58 12.27
C GLU A 162 9.41 -4.41 11.85
N HIS A 163 9.01 -3.16 12.10
CA HIS A 163 9.84 -1.99 11.81
C HIS A 163 11.07 -1.89 12.72
N ILE A 164 10.92 -2.19 14.01
CA ILE A 164 12.05 -2.26 14.94
C ILE A 164 13.06 -3.32 14.46
N ALA A 165 12.59 -4.48 13.99
CA ALA A 165 13.44 -5.53 13.44
C ALA A 165 14.21 -5.05 12.17
N LEU A 166 13.59 -4.24 11.31
CA LEU A 166 14.28 -3.63 10.17
C LEU A 166 15.37 -2.64 10.63
N LEU A 167 15.08 -1.80 11.60
CA LEU A 167 16.07 -0.87 12.19
C LEU A 167 17.24 -1.63 12.84
N GLN A 168 16.96 -2.69 13.59
CA GLN A 168 18.01 -3.53 14.16
C GLN A 168 18.87 -4.19 13.07
N GLN A 169 18.25 -4.67 12.01
CA GLN A 169 18.98 -5.24 10.87
C GLN A 169 19.87 -4.18 10.19
N ALA A 170 19.42 -2.91 10.11
CA ALA A 170 20.26 -1.80 9.61
C ALA A 170 21.49 -1.60 10.48
N VAL A 171 21.32 -1.57 11.80
CA VAL A 171 22.43 -1.43 12.77
C VAL A 171 23.41 -2.59 12.64
N ASP A 172 22.94 -3.84 12.60
CA ASP A 172 23.78 -5.04 12.46
C ASP A 172 24.60 -5.05 11.18
N LYS A 173 24.10 -4.41 10.12
CA LYS A 173 24.80 -4.24 8.84
C LYS A 173 25.72 -3.01 8.80
N GLY A 174 25.73 -2.19 9.84
CA GLY A 174 26.43 -0.89 9.84
C GLY A 174 25.82 0.14 8.87
N TYR A 175 24.56 -0.06 8.47
CA TYR A 175 23.84 0.79 7.53
C TYR A 175 22.89 1.71 8.32
N THR A 176 23.43 2.83 8.80
CA THR A 176 22.71 3.75 9.70
C THR A 176 22.65 5.16 9.15
N HIS A 177 21.69 5.93 9.63
CA HIS A 177 21.61 7.36 9.31
C HIS A 177 22.81 8.14 9.86
N TYR A 178 23.15 9.25 9.19
CA TYR A 178 24.00 10.26 9.78
C TYR A 178 23.31 10.89 11.00
N CYS A 179 23.95 10.85 12.16
CA CYS A 179 23.35 11.31 13.43
C CYS A 179 22.79 12.74 13.36
N GLY A 180 23.49 13.65 12.65
CA GLY A 180 23.02 15.01 12.49
C GLY A 180 21.70 15.16 11.74
N SER A 181 21.33 14.20 10.89
CA SER A 181 20.07 14.22 10.13
C SER A 181 18.86 13.69 10.91
N ILE A 182 19.11 12.97 12.02
CA ILE A 182 18.04 12.39 12.86
C ILE A 182 18.07 12.93 14.29
N ASN A 183 18.87 13.93 14.56
CA ASN A 183 18.96 14.53 15.89
C ASN A 183 17.62 15.14 16.30
N GLY A 184 17.13 14.78 17.50
CA GLY A 184 15.82 15.21 18.01
C GLY A 184 14.63 14.41 17.48
N TYR A 185 14.86 13.41 16.63
CA TYR A 185 13.77 12.59 16.09
C TYR A 185 13.09 11.73 17.16
N GLU A 186 13.80 11.39 18.23
CA GLU A 186 13.30 10.69 19.42
C GLU A 186 12.10 11.41 20.06
N GLN A 187 12.02 12.74 19.92
CA GLN A 187 10.88 13.51 20.42
C GLN A 187 9.58 13.12 19.70
N THR A 188 9.62 12.81 18.43
CA THR A 188 8.44 12.38 17.67
C THR A 188 7.87 11.05 18.18
N ILE A 189 8.70 10.22 18.77
CA ILE A 189 8.29 8.96 19.43
C ILE A 189 7.76 9.28 20.83
N ALA A 190 8.49 10.11 21.59
CA ALA A 190 8.09 10.52 22.93
C ALA A 190 6.71 11.21 22.93
N ASP A 191 6.40 12.00 21.92
CA ASP A 191 5.10 12.69 21.77
C ASP A 191 3.93 11.70 21.58
N GLN A 192 4.18 10.43 21.25
CA GLN A 192 3.16 9.37 21.19
C GLN A 192 2.91 8.70 22.56
N LEU A 193 3.77 8.97 23.55
CA LEU A 193 3.66 8.42 24.90
C LEU A 193 2.77 9.32 25.77
N VAL A 194 1.47 9.23 25.57
CA VAL A 194 0.48 9.96 26.36
C VAL A 194 0.25 9.30 27.73
N GLU A 195 -0.11 10.08 28.75
CA GLU A 195 -0.46 9.56 30.09
C GLU A 195 -1.83 8.88 30.08
N GLU A 196 -2.79 9.48 29.38
CA GLU A 196 -4.16 9.00 29.26
C GLU A 196 -4.48 8.65 27.78
N ALA A 197 -5.06 7.50 27.53
CA ALA A 197 -5.43 7.05 26.19
C ALA A 197 -6.31 8.04 25.40
N ARG A 198 -7.12 8.85 26.10
CA ARG A 198 -7.95 9.90 25.48
C ARG A 198 -7.15 11.05 24.88
N GLN A 199 -5.94 11.27 25.32
CA GLN A 199 -5.05 12.33 24.81
C GLN A 199 -4.37 11.92 23.51
N SER A 200 -4.41 10.62 23.15
CA SER A 200 -3.85 10.13 21.90
C SER A 200 -4.65 10.66 20.70
N SER A 201 -3.94 11.12 19.67
CA SER A 201 -4.54 11.48 18.38
C SER A 201 -5.35 10.32 17.76
N LEU A 202 -4.97 9.09 18.08
CA LEU A 202 -5.65 7.87 17.64
C LEU A 202 -7.04 7.69 18.27
N TYR A 203 -7.37 8.41 19.36
CA TYR A 203 -8.71 8.37 19.97
C TYR A 203 -9.70 9.34 19.31
N GLN A 204 -9.24 10.36 18.59
CA GLN A 204 -10.09 11.41 18.02
C GLN A 204 -11.28 10.91 17.19
N PRO A 205 -11.16 9.85 16.35
CA PRO A 205 -12.33 9.32 15.61
C PRO A 205 -13.47 8.88 16.53
N PHE A 206 -13.15 8.31 17.70
CA PHE A 206 -14.15 7.82 18.64
C PHE A 206 -14.91 8.93 19.39
N GLU A 207 -14.40 10.16 19.39
CA GLU A 207 -15.10 11.31 19.94
C GLU A 207 -16.23 11.81 19.03
N ARG A 208 -16.15 11.49 17.73
CA ARG A 208 -17.03 12.06 16.70
C ARG A 208 -17.77 10.98 15.89
N ILE A 209 -18.14 9.86 16.54
CA ILE A 209 -18.87 8.78 15.87
C ILE A 209 -20.25 9.31 15.42
N PRO A 210 -20.60 9.20 14.12
CA PRO A 210 -21.83 9.76 13.58
C PRO A 210 -23.09 9.13 14.22
N SER A 211 -24.17 9.90 14.25
CA SER A 211 -25.45 9.46 14.82
C SER A 211 -26.13 8.32 14.04
N THR A 212 -25.67 8.04 12.82
CA THR A 212 -26.07 6.87 12.03
C THR A 212 -25.65 5.54 12.68
N VAL A 213 -24.66 5.55 13.57
CA VAL A 213 -24.25 4.41 14.40
C VAL A 213 -25.11 4.41 15.68
N ALA A 214 -25.70 3.27 16.02
CA ALA A 214 -26.57 3.16 17.20
C ALA A 214 -25.84 3.52 18.50
N ALA A 215 -26.52 4.14 19.47
CA ALA A 215 -25.91 4.65 20.70
C ALA A 215 -25.13 3.59 21.48
N ALA A 216 -25.65 2.38 21.62
CA ALA A 216 -24.96 1.28 22.29
C ALA A 216 -23.67 0.88 21.56
N GLN A 217 -23.69 0.86 20.23
CA GLN A 217 -22.49 0.56 19.43
C GLN A 217 -21.45 1.69 19.54
N ARG A 218 -21.86 2.96 19.55
CA ARG A 218 -20.92 4.08 19.78
C ARG A 218 -20.20 3.95 21.12
N GLN A 219 -20.93 3.64 22.19
CA GLN A 219 -20.33 3.43 23.52
C GLN A 219 -19.36 2.25 23.52
N GLN A 220 -19.71 1.15 22.86
CA GLN A 220 -18.81 -0.02 22.72
C GLN A 220 -17.53 0.32 21.96
N LEU A 221 -17.65 1.02 20.82
CA LEU A 221 -16.49 1.44 20.01
C LEU A 221 -15.54 2.35 20.82
N GLN A 222 -16.10 3.30 21.58
CA GLN A 222 -15.32 4.19 22.44
C GLN A 222 -14.54 3.42 23.51
N GLN A 223 -15.17 2.45 24.17
CA GLN A 223 -14.52 1.60 25.16
C GLN A 223 -13.43 0.71 24.56
N GLN A 224 -13.70 0.10 23.40
CA GLN A 224 -12.73 -0.71 22.69
C GLN A 224 -11.52 0.11 22.22
N GLY A 225 -11.77 1.30 21.65
CA GLY A 225 -10.71 2.22 21.23
C GLY A 225 -9.80 2.63 22.38
N LEU A 226 -10.37 3.03 23.52
CA LEU A 226 -9.59 3.34 24.72
C LEU A 226 -8.75 2.15 25.18
N ALA A 227 -9.37 0.97 25.29
CA ALA A 227 -8.67 -0.23 25.75
C ALA A 227 -7.51 -0.64 24.84
N LEU A 228 -7.67 -0.52 23.52
CA LEU A 228 -6.60 -0.82 22.56
C LEU A 228 -5.46 0.20 22.62
N ILE A 229 -5.77 1.50 22.74
CA ILE A 229 -4.74 2.53 22.88
C ILE A 229 -3.93 2.28 24.16
N GLU A 230 -4.61 2.05 25.29
CA GLU A 230 -3.97 1.84 26.59
C GLU A 230 -3.14 0.55 26.64
N LYS A 231 -3.67 -0.56 26.09
CA LYS A 231 -3.08 -1.90 26.28
C LYS A 231 -2.19 -2.36 25.13
N SER A 232 -2.32 -1.73 23.96
CA SER A 232 -1.60 -2.14 22.73
C SER A 232 -0.70 -1.02 22.21
N ILE A 233 -1.23 0.19 21.99
CA ILE A 233 -0.48 1.27 21.34
C ILE A 233 0.58 1.87 22.27
N ILE A 234 0.20 2.32 23.47
CA ILE A 234 1.12 2.95 24.42
C ILE A 234 2.28 1.99 24.80
N PRO A 235 2.03 0.70 25.12
CA PRO A 235 3.12 -0.23 25.34
C PRO A 235 4.03 -0.44 24.12
N ALA A 236 3.46 -0.57 22.91
CA ALA A 236 4.25 -0.76 21.70
C ALA A 236 5.14 0.46 21.37
N ASN A 237 4.68 1.68 21.64
CA ASN A 237 5.51 2.88 21.47
C ASN A 237 6.65 3.01 22.51
N ARG A 238 6.65 2.19 23.55
CA ARG A 238 7.73 2.13 24.56
C ARG A 238 8.80 1.10 24.22
N GLU A 239 8.51 0.16 23.31
CA GLU A 239 9.50 -0.79 22.80
C GLU A 239 10.57 -0.10 21.97
#